data_b0af1ad77b2258566eb81f3a675c04da
#
_entry.id   b0af1ad77b2258566eb81f3a675c04da
#
_cell.length_a   1.000
_cell.length_b   1.000
_cell.length_c   1.000
_cell.angle_alpha   90.00
_cell.angle_beta   90.00
_cell.angle_gamma   90.00
#
_symmetry.space_group_name_H-M   'P 1'
#
loop_
_entity.id
_entity.type
_entity.pdbx_description
1 polymer ?
#
loop_
_entity_poly.entity_id
_entity_poly.type
_entity_poly.pdbx_seq_one_letter_code
_entity_poly.pdbx_strand_id
1 'polypeptide(L)'
;MGKKHSPRFLATVEQSRAAIQECNITQFASMLDDGGEIVVIDVREQHEYDAGCFEGALHLGKGVIERDIEKHPISEDARIVLYCGGGFRSAIAAESLTRMGYSNVYSLWGGWRSLVAADLASPNQ
;
A
#
# COMPACT_ATOMS: atom_id res chain seq x y z
N MET A 1 13.27 -7.22 15.59
CA MET A 1 12.07 -8.01 15.88
C MET A 1 10.82 -7.29 15.40
N GLY A 2 9.97 -7.98 14.66
CA GLY A 2 8.71 -7.42 14.24
C GLY A 2 7.66 -7.42 15.34
N LYS A 3 6.59 -6.69 15.12
CA LYS A 3 5.45 -6.69 16.03
C LYS A 3 4.79 -8.07 16.04
N LYS A 4 4.31 -8.45 17.21
CA LYS A 4 3.49 -9.64 17.36
C LYS A 4 2.04 -9.25 17.09
N HIS A 5 1.42 -9.87 16.10
CA HIS A 5 0.03 -9.60 15.75
C HIS A 5 -0.89 -10.68 16.30
N SER A 6 -2.13 -10.30 16.56
CA SER A 6 -3.12 -11.23 17.08
C SER A 6 -3.53 -12.25 16.01
N PRO A 7 -3.94 -13.48 16.44
CA PRO A 7 -4.30 -14.52 15.47
C PRO A 7 -5.45 -14.16 14.53
N ARG A 8 -6.46 -13.46 15.02
CA ARG A 8 -7.60 -13.07 14.18
C ARG A 8 -7.23 -12.02 13.16
N PHE A 9 -6.34 -11.08 13.54
CA PHE A 9 -5.83 -10.11 12.59
C PHE A 9 -5.02 -10.82 11.50
N LEU A 10 -4.14 -11.73 11.87
CA LEU A 10 -3.35 -12.50 10.91
C LEU A 10 -4.23 -13.31 9.97
N ALA A 11 -5.30 -13.94 10.50
CA ALA A 11 -6.24 -14.68 9.66
C ALA A 11 -6.95 -13.77 8.65
N THR A 12 -7.35 -12.57 9.09
CA THR A 12 -7.97 -11.58 8.21
C THR A 12 -7.00 -11.16 7.11
N VAL A 13 -5.75 -10.90 7.46
CA VAL A 13 -4.70 -10.52 6.49
C VAL A 13 -4.50 -11.63 5.46
N GLU A 14 -4.42 -12.89 5.90
CA GLU A 14 -4.23 -14.01 4.97
C GLU A 14 -5.41 -14.18 4.02
N GLN A 15 -6.62 -13.96 4.48
CA GLN A 15 -7.80 -13.97 3.61
C GLN A 15 -7.71 -12.87 2.55
N SER A 16 -7.31 -11.67 2.95
CA SER A 16 -7.13 -10.56 2.02
C SER A 16 -6.04 -10.87 1.00
N ARG A 17 -4.91 -11.39 1.46
CA ARG A 17 -3.77 -11.72 0.58
C ARG A 17 -4.14 -12.74 -0.49
N ALA A 18 -5.01 -13.68 -0.16
CA ALA A 18 -5.46 -14.68 -1.13
C ALA A 18 -6.35 -14.08 -2.24
N ALA A 19 -6.90 -12.89 -2.01
CA ALA A 19 -7.86 -12.26 -2.92
C ALA A 19 -7.27 -11.06 -3.70
N ILE A 20 -5.98 -10.76 -3.52
CA ILE A 20 -5.36 -9.55 -4.09
C ILE A 20 -4.11 -9.89 -4.89
N GLN A 21 -3.61 -8.89 -5.62
CA GLN A 21 -2.28 -8.91 -6.19
C GLN A 21 -1.30 -8.29 -5.19
N GLU A 22 -0.11 -8.86 -5.12
CA GLU A 22 0.97 -8.32 -4.30
C GLU A 22 2.19 -8.09 -5.18
N CYS A 23 3.04 -7.13 -4.79
CA CYS A 23 4.37 -6.98 -5.36
C CYS A 23 5.37 -6.89 -4.21
N ASN A 24 6.59 -7.34 -4.46
CA ASN A 24 7.69 -7.11 -3.52
C ASN A 24 8.46 -5.85 -3.93
N ILE A 25 9.48 -5.50 -3.15
CA ILE A 25 10.22 -4.26 -3.40
C ILE A 25 10.95 -4.27 -4.75
N THR A 26 11.44 -5.43 -5.20
CA THR A 26 12.10 -5.56 -6.49
C THR A 26 11.12 -5.33 -7.63
N GLN A 27 9.94 -5.91 -7.53
CA GLN A 27 8.88 -5.71 -8.52
C GLN A 27 8.39 -4.26 -8.52
N PHE A 28 8.27 -3.65 -7.35
CA PHE A 28 7.86 -2.24 -7.24
C PHE A 28 8.90 -1.32 -7.91
N ALA A 29 10.18 -1.56 -7.66
CA ALA A 29 11.25 -0.79 -8.29
C ALA A 29 11.17 -0.91 -9.83
N SER A 30 10.88 -2.10 -10.35
CA SER A 30 10.67 -2.30 -11.79
C SER A 30 9.47 -1.52 -12.31
N MET A 31 8.39 -1.46 -11.54
CA MET A 31 7.21 -0.67 -11.93
C MET A 31 7.54 0.81 -12.02
N LEU A 32 8.39 1.33 -11.12
CA LEU A 32 8.81 2.73 -11.16
C LEU A 32 9.64 3.04 -12.40
N ASP A 33 10.40 2.06 -12.90
CA ASP A 33 11.32 2.24 -14.00
C ASP A 33 10.72 1.98 -15.38
N ASP A 34 9.54 1.38 -15.46
CA ASP A 34 8.97 0.97 -16.76
C ASP A 34 8.33 2.11 -17.56
N GLY A 35 8.32 3.32 -17.00
CA GLY A 35 7.80 4.50 -17.69
C GLY A 35 6.29 4.64 -17.68
N GLY A 36 5.56 3.67 -17.12
CA GLY A 36 4.12 3.74 -16.98
C GLY A 36 3.70 4.58 -15.78
N GLU A 37 2.48 5.07 -15.80
CA GLU A 37 1.93 5.80 -14.68
C GLU A 37 1.65 4.84 -13.52
N ILE A 38 1.90 5.32 -12.31
CA ILE A 38 1.66 4.55 -11.11
C ILE A 38 1.15 5.50 -10.01
N VAL A 39 0.12 5.06 -9.30
CA VAL A 39 -0.41 5.77 -8.15
C VAL A 39 0.05 5.04 -6.90
N VAL A 40 0.84 5.67 -6.07
CA VAL A 40 1.31 5.08 -4.82
C VAL A 40 0.50 5.68 -3.68
N ILE A 41 -0.10 4.82 -2.87
CA ILE A 41 -0.97 5.27 -1.76
C ILE A 41 -0.43 4.71 -0.44
N ASP A 42 -0.17 5.61 0.50
CA ASP A 42 0.20 5.29 1.86
C ASP A 42 -1.09 5.11 2.66
N VAL A 43 -1.33 3.90 3.17
CA VAL A 43 -2.55 3.59 3.94
C VAL A 43 -2.31 3.56 5.45
N ARG A 44 -1.13 4.04 5.88
CA ARG A 44 -0.79 4.09 7.30
C ARG A 44 -1.56 5.21 8.00
N GLU A 45 -1.40 5.30 9.32
CA GLU A 45 -1.96 6.38 10.09
C GLU A 45 -1.28 7.72 9.78
N GLN A 46 -1.97 8.82 10.06
CA GLN A 46 -1.47 10.18 9.76
C GLN A 46 -0.09 10.43 10.37
N HIS A 47 0.10 10.05 11.64
CA HIS A 47 1.39 10.30 12.30
C HIS A 47 2.54 9.52 11.66
N GLU A 48 2.27 8.34 11.11
CA GLU A 48 3.27 7.55 10.38
C GLU A 48 3.64 8.25 9.07
N TYR A 49 2.64 8.70 8.32
CA TYR A 49 2.83 9.43 7.08
C TYR A 49 3.64 10.73 7.32
N ASP A 50 3.28 11.45 8.37
CA ASP A 50 3.95 12.72 8.71
C ASP A 50 5.42 12.51 9.08
N ALA A 51 5.77 11.36 9.63
CA ALA A 51 7.16 11.04 10.02
C ALA A 51 8.02 10.62 8.83
N GLY A 52 7.44 10.48 7.66
CA GLY A 52 8.13 10.14 6.42
C GLY A 52 7.25 9.29 5.54
N CYS A 53 7.30 9.52 4.24
CA CYS A 53 6.52 8.76 3.27
C CYS A 53 7.31 8.60 1.98
N PHE A 54 6.84 7.71 1.12
CA PHE A 54 7.38 7.60 -0.24
C PHE A 54 7.06 8.90 -0.98
N GLU A 55 8.05 9.47 -1.66
CA GLU A 55 7.89 10.75 -2.36
C GLU A 55 6.82 10.63 -3.45
N GLY A 56 5.84 11.50 -3.38
CA GLY A 56 4.72 11.49 -4.31
C GLY A 56 3.56 10.60 -3.88
N ALA A 57 3.66 9.91 -2.75
CA ALA A 57 2.57 9.06 -2.27
C ALA A 57 1.38 9.91 -1.83
N LEU A 58 0.21 9.46 -2.23
CA LEU A 58 -1.05 10.02 -1.74
C LEU A 58 -1.37 9.36 -0.40
N HIS A 59 -1.73 10.15 0.60
CA HIS A 59 -2.13 9.57 1.89
C HIS A 59 -3.63 9.34 1.93
N LEU A 60 -4.02 8.08 2.01
CA LEU A 60 -5.40 7.67 2.22
C LEU A 60 -5.36 6.52 3.23
N GLY A 61 -5.54 6.83 4.50
CA GLY A 61 -5.47 5.84 5.57
C GLY A 61 -6.47 4.71 5.34
N LYS A 62 -6.09 3.51 5.77
CA LYS A 62 -6.92 2.31 5.59
C LYS A 62 -8.36 2.51 6.08
N GLY A 63 -8.54 3.25 7.17
CA GLY A 63 -9.87 3.44 7.76
C GLY A 63 -10.80 4.32 6.95
N VAL A 64 -10.29 5.06 5.98
CA VAL A 64 -11.10 6.03 5.21
C VAL A 64 -10.93 5.88 3.70
N ILE A 65 -10.09 4.96 3.24
CA ILE A 65 -9.75 4.87 1.82
C ILE A 65 -10.98 4.61 0.94
N GLU A 66 -11.89 3.75 1.37
CA GLU A 66 -13.10 3.45 0.59
C GLU A 66 -13.97 4.69 0.42
N ARG A 67 -14.05 5.52 1.46
CA ARG A 67 -14.84 6.74 1.42
C ARG A 67 -14.20 7.82 0.55
N ASP A 68 -12.87 7.90 0.58
CA ASP A 68 -12.17 9.09 0.09
C ASP A 68 -11.46 8.90 -1.25
N ILE A 69 -11.23 7.68 -1.73
CA ILE A 69 -10.45 7.47 -2.96
C ILE A 69 -11.11 8.12 -4.18
N GLU A 70 -12.44 8.10 -4.25
CA GLU A 70 -13.15 8.67 -5.39
C GLU A 70 -13.12 10.21 -5.43
N LYS A 71 -12.62 10.85 -4.37
CA LYS A 71 -12.37 12.30 -4.39
C LYS A 71 -11.15 12.68 -5.23
N HIS A 72 -10.39 11.68 -5.67
CA HIS A 72 -9.18 11.87 -6.46
C HIS A 72 -9.39 11.37 -7.89
N PRO A 73 -8.75 11.97 -8.89
CA PRO A 73 -8.94 11.57 -10.29
C PRO A 73 -8.13 10.31 -10.63
N ILE A 74 -8.50 9.18 -10.04
CA ILE A 74 -7.84 7.89 -10.24
C ILE A 74 -8.80 7.01 -11.02
N SER A 75 -8.41 6.57 -12.22
CA SER A 75 -9.27 5.72 -13.04
C SER A 75 -9.30 4.29 -12.49
N GLU A 76 -10.36 3.56 -12.84
CA GLU A 76 -10.56 2.19 -12.35
C GLU A 76 -9.45 1.24 -12.78
N ASP A 77 -8.77 1.50 -13.90
CA ASP A 77 -7.69 0.67 -14.42
C ASP A 77 -6.30 1.23 -14.11
N ALA A 78 -6.21 2.31 -13.34
CA ALA A 78 -4.93 2.87 -12.93
C ALA A 78 -4.12 1.84 -12.16
N ARG A 79 -2.80 1.81 -12.39
CA ARG A 79 -1.92 0.94 -11.61
C ARG A 79 -1.70 1.58 -10.25
N ILE A 80 -2.24 0.94 -9.23
CA ILE A 80 -2.23 1.44 -7.86
C ILE A 80 -1.39 0.51 -7.00
N VAL A 81 -0.45 1.06 -6.24
CA VAL A 81 0.31 0.29 -5.25
C VAL A 81 0.04 0.90 -3.88
N LEU A 82 -0.47 0.08 -2.98
CA LEU A 82 -0.74 0.48 -1.60
C LEU A 82 0.37 -0.03 -0.70
N TYR A 83 0.80 0.78 0.26
CA TYR A 83 1.75 0.30 1.26
C TYR A 83 1.36 0.72 2.67
N CYS A 84 1.78 -0.09 3.64
CA CYS A 84 1.70 0.23 5.06
C CYS A 84 3.08 -0.02 5.69
N GLY A 85 3.15 -0.40 6.94
CA GLY A 85 4.42 -0.69 7.59
C GLY A 85 5.13 -1.92 7.03
N GLY A 86 4.40 -3.04 6.91
CA GLY A 86 4.96 -4.33 6.48
C GLY A 86 4.15 -5.07 5.42
N GLY A 87 2.97 -4.58 5.07
CA GLY A 87 2.13 -5.20 4.03
C GLY A 87 0.82 -5.80 4.54
N PHE A 88 0.54 -5.72 5.83
CA PHE A 88 -0.67 -6.32 6.41
C PHE A 88 -1.90 -5.44 6.23
N ARG A 89 -1.84 -4.18 6.67
CA ARG A 89 -2.95 -3.22 6.51
C ARG A 89 -3.23 -2.95 5.03
N SER A 90 -2.17 -2.85 4.22
CA SER A 90 -2.33 -2.61 2.78
C SER A 90 -2.97 -3.78 2.06
N ALA A 91 -2.79 -5.01 2.54
CA ALA A 91 -3.47 -6.16 1.95
C ALA A 91 -4.99 -6.03 2.13
N ILE A 92 -5.44 -5.64 3.31
CA ILE A 92 -6.87 -5.46 3.58
C ILE A 92 -7.42 -4.31 2.73
N ALA A 93 -6.69 -3.20 2.64
CA ALA A 93 -7.09 -2.05 1.83
C ALA A 93 -7.15 -2.41 0.34
N ALA A 94 -6.19 -3.21 -0.15
CA ALA A 94 -6.18 -3.65 -1.54
C ALA A 94 -7.39 -4.50 -1.87
N GLU A 95 -7.81 -5.37 -0.96
CA GLU A 95 -9.02 -6.16 -1.15
C GLU A 95 -10.25 -5.26 -1.25
N SER A 96 -10.35 -4.24 -0.40
CA SER A 96 -11.44 -3.27 -0.44
C SER A 96 -11.50 -2.55 -1.79
N LEU A 97 -10.38 -2.07 -2.30
CA LEU A 97 -10.35 -1.37 -3.59
C LEU A 97 -10.69 -2.30 -4.75
N THR A 98 -10.21 -3.54 -4.71
CA THR A 98 -10.55 -4.54 -5.72
C THR A 98 -12.06 -4.77 -5.73
N ARG A 99 -12.67 -4.87 -4.56
CA ARG A 99 -14.12 -5.05 -4.41
C ARG A 99 -14.90 -3.84 -4.93
N MET A 100 -14.31 -2.64 -4.86
CA MET A 100 -14.91 -1.41 -5.40
C MET A 100 -14.81 -1.29 -6.92
N GLY A 101 -14.07 -2.18 -7.58
CA GLY A 101 -13.96 -2.17 -9.03
C GLY A 101 -12.64 -1.69 -9.60
N TYR A 102 -11.67 -1.33 -8.75
CA TYR A 102 -10.33 -0.99 -9.23
C TYR A 102 -9.63 -2.29 -9.67
N SER A 103 -9.17 -2.33 -10.91
CA SER A 103 -8.77 -3.59 -11.55
C SER A 103 -7.26 -3.87 -11.52
N ASN A 104 -6.45 -2.92 -11.09
CA ASN A 104 -5.00 -3.03 -11.18
C ASN A 104 -4.33 -2.57 -9.90
N VAL A 105 -4.70 -3.22 -8.80
CA VAL A 105 -4.30 -2.84 -7.44
C VAL A 105 -3.33 -3.86 -6.88
N TYR A 106 -2.25 -3.37 -6.29
CA TYR A 106 -1.22 -4.19 -5.65
C TYR A 106 -1.00 -3.73 -4.22
N SER A 107 -0.74 -4.68 -3.33
CA SER A 107 -0.23 -4.40 -1.99
C SER A 107 1.28 -4.64 -2.00
N LEU A 108 2.07 -3.68 -1.52
CA LEU A 108 3.52 -3.82 -1.43
C LEU A 108 3.87 -4.66 -0.20
N TRP A 109 4.26 -5.91 -0.43
CA TRP A 109 4.73 -6.78 0.62
C TRP A 109 6.08 -6.26 1.14
N GLY A 110 6.19 -6.13 2.45
CA GLY A 110 7.34 -5.48 3.08
C GLY A 110 7.13 -4.00 3.38
N GLY A 111 6.24 -3.34 2.66
CA GLY A 111 5.79 -1.98 2.94
C GLY A 111 6.89 -0.95 3.16
N TRP A 112 6.64 -0.04 4.10
CA TRP A 112 7.56 1.04 4.45
C TRP A 112 8.96 0.53 4.79
N ARG A 113 9.04 -0.58 5.53
CA ARG A 113 10.34 -1.15 5.91
C ARG A 113 11.15 -1.54 4.68
N SER A 114 10.51 -2.13 3.67
CA SER A 114 11.22 -2.50 2.44
C SER A 114 11.62 -1.28 1.61
N LEU A 115 10.78 -0.23 1.60
CA LEU A 115 11.12 1.02 0.93
C LEU A 115 12.37 1.67 1.53
N VAL A 116 12.44 1.72 2.85
CA VAL A 116 13.60 2.29 3.55
C VAL A 116 14.84 1.42 3.33
N ALA A 117 14.70 0.10 3.45
CA ALA A 117 15.83 -0.83 3.26
C ALA A 117 16.40 -0.77 1.83
N ALA A 118 15.56 -0.50 0.84
CA ALA A 118 15.97 -0.36 -0.56
C ALA A 118 16.38 1.07 -0.93
N ASP A 119 16.40 1.98 0.04
CA ASP A 119 16.76 3.39 -0.15
C ASP A 119 15.82 4.12 -1.12
N LEU A 120 14.57 3.67 -1.20
CA LEU A 120 13.53 4.32 -1.99
C LEU A 120 12.72 5.33 -1.19
N ALA A 121 12.87 5.34 0.10
CA ALA A 121 12.23 6.30 0.99
C ALA A 121 13.09 6.43 2.26
N SER A 122 12.90 7.53 2.98
CA SER A 122 13.60 7.74 4.25
C SER A 122 12.71 8.47 5.24
N PRO A 123 12.88 8.19 6.55
CA PRO A 123 12.15 8.93 7.58
C PRO A 123 12.54 10.40 7.57
N ASN A 124 11.62 11.25 7.97
CA ASN A 124 11.91 12.67 8.19
C ASN A 124 12.84 12.83 9.42
N GLN A 125 13.65 13.85 9.38
CA GLN A 125 14.58 14.15 10.47
C GLN A 125 13.87 14.89 11.61
#